data_ea4346277cdf184d2194ce213fbbbd73
#
_entry.id   ea4346277cdf184d2194ce213fbbbd73
#
_cell.length_a   1.000
_cell.length_b   1.000
_cell.length_c   1.000
_cell.angle_alpha   90.00
_cell.angle_beta   90.00
_cell.angle_gamma   90.00
#
_symmetry.space_group_name_H-M   'P 1'
#
loop_
_entity.id
_entity.type
_entity.pdbx_description
1 polymer ?
#
loop_
_entity_poly.entity_id
_entity_poly.type
_entity_poly.pdbx_seq_one_letter_code
_entity_poly.pdbx_strand_id
1 'polypeptide(L)'
;MENIIYIELLRRGYSVDVGVVIDRRNDKKITKEIDFIVNYNDKKVYIQSSLRMDEENKLKSELDSLLLTKDFFKKIVIRNDISHNFYDENGIFHINLIDFLLKRVELF
;
A
#
# COMPACT_ATOMS: atom_id res chain seq x y z
N MET A 1 6.19 4.27 12.47
CA MET A 1 5.15 4.90 11.62
C MET A 1 4.27 3.86 10.94
N GLU A 2 4.83 2.81 10.41
CA GLU A 2 4.02 1.69 9.90
C GLU A 2 3.16 1.07 10.99
N ASN A 3 3.62 1.10 12.24
CA ASN A 3 2.86 0.58 13.38
C ASN A 3 1.50 1.24 13.55
N ILE A 4 1.39 2.53 13.28
CA ILE A 4 0.11 3.24 13.38
C ILE A 4 -0.89 2.66 12.40
N ILE A 5 -0.44 2.40 11.17
CA ILE A 5 -1.27 1.83 10.12
C ILE A 5 -1.68 0.41 10.50
N TYR A 6 -0.72 -0.41 10.95
CA TYR A 6 -0.96 -1.79 11.34
C TYR A 6 -1.99 -1.87 12.47
N ILE A 7 -1.82 -1.07 13.52
CA ILE A 7 -2.73 -1.04 14.66
C ILE A 7 -4.14 -0.64 14.23
N GLU A 8 -4.26 0.37 13.37
CA GLU A 8 -5.56 0.80 12.89
C GLU A 8 -6.25 -0.29 12.05
N LEU A 9 -5.50 -1.00 11.22
CA LEU A 9 -6.05 -2.10 10.43
C LEU A 9 -6.56 -3.23 11.33
N LEU A 10 -5.79 -3.61 12.34
CA LEU A 10 -6.22 -4.62 13.32
C LEU A 10 -7.44 -4.17 14.10
N ARG A 11 -7.48 -2.89 14.49
CA ARG A 11 -8.61 -2.33 15.23
C ARG A 11 -9.91 -2.42 14.43
N ARG A 12 -9.82 -2.34 13.09
CA ARG A 12 -10.98 -2.49 12.21
C ARG A 12 -11.41 -3.93 12.01
N GLY A 13 -10.67 -4.88 12.58
CA GLY A 13 -11.00 -6.30 12.49
C GLY A 13 -10.48 -7.00 11.25
N TYR A 14 -9.54 -6.40 10.54
CA TYR A 14 -8.98 -6.99 9.33
C TYR A 14 -7.89 -8.01 9.67
N SER A 15 -7.73 -9.00 8.78
CA SER A 15 -6.59 -9.90 8.82
C SER A 15 -5.46 -9.27 8.01
N VAL A 16 -4.29 -9.12 8.62
CA VAL A 16 -3.18 -8.36 8.04
C VAL A 16 -1.94 -9.24 7.97
N ASP A 17 -1.37 -9.35 6.78
CA ASP A 17 -0.13 -10.08 6.54
C ASP A 17 0.89 -9.17 5.86
N VAL A 18 2.16 -9.55 5.93
CA VAL A 18 3.22 -8.94 5.12
C VAL A 18 3.36 -9.75 3.85
N GLY A 19 3.51 -9.08 2.72
CA GLY A 19 3.62 -9.75 1.43
C GLY A 19 4.99 -9.63 0.82
N VAL A 20 5.29 -10.56 -0.08
CA VAL A 20 6.51 -10.53 -0.89
C VAL A 20 6.12 -10.76 -2.33
N VAL A 21 6.62 -9.90 -3.22
CA VAL A 21 6.44 -10.05 -4.66
C VAL A 21 7.77 -10.47 -5.27
N ILE A 22 7.73 -11.49 -6.12
CA ILE A 22 8.91 -11.98 -6.80
C ILE A 22 8.76 -11.70 -8.29
N ASP A 23 9.78 -11.09 -8.87
CA ASP A 23 9.84 -10.83 -10.30
C ASP A 23 11.19 -11.30 -10.84
N ARG A 24 11.24 -11.56 -12.14
CA ARG A 24 12.49 -11.94 -12.82
C ARG A 24 12.77 -10.91 -13.90
N ARG A 25 13.90 -10.25 -13.75
CA ARG A 25 14.39 -9.26 -14.73
C ARG A 25 15.82 -9.62 -15.11
N ASN A 26 16.09 -9.75 -16.40
CA ASN A 26 17.42 -10.06 -16.92
C ASN A 26 18.00 -11.32 -16.27
N ASP A 27 17.22 -12.38 -16.13
CA ASP A 27 17.59 -13.66 -15.50
C ASP A 27 17.91 -13.54 -14.00
N LYS A 28 17.59 -12.41 -13.39
CA LYS A 28 17.75 -12.20 -11.94
C LYS A 28 16.42 -12.22 -11.25
N LYS A 29 16.37 -12.88 -10.10
CA LYS A 29 15.21 -12.87 -9.23
C LYS A 29 15.23 -11.59 -8.41
N ILE A 30 14.17 -10.78 -8.53
CA ILE A 30 13.99 -9.57 -7.75
C ILE A 30 12.88 -9.82 -6.75
N THR A 31 13.14 -9.56 -5.47
CA THR A 31 12.17 -9.71 -4.39
C THR A 31 11.87 -8.34 -3.82
N LYS A 32 10.57 -8.00 -3.73
CA LYS A 32 10.11 -6.75 -3.12
C LYS A 32 9.04 -7.04 -2.09
N GLU A 33 9.03 -6.26 -1.01
CA GLU A 33 8.04 -6.43 0.05
C GLU A 33 6.82 -5.54 -0.20
N ILE A 34 5.66 -6.06 0.23
CA ILE A 34 4.42 -5.29 0.38
C ILE A 34 4.21 -5.14 1.88
N ASP A 35 4.08 -3.92 2.35
CA ASP A 35 3.98 -3.65 3.79
C ASP A 35 2.81 -4.38 4.42
N PHE A 36 1.63 -4.30 3.80
CA PHE A 36 0.44 -4.97 4.32
C PHE A 36 -0.39 -5.59 3.22
N ILE A 37 -0.77 -6.84 3.41
CA ILE A 37 -1.81 -7.50 2.63
C ILE A 37 -3.00 -7.63 3.56
N VAL A 38 -4.09 -6.95 3.25
CA VAL A 38 -5.27 -6.87 4.11
C VAL A 38 -6.39 -7.68 3.52
N ASN A 39 -6.89 -8.64 4.29
CA ASN A 39 -8.00 -9.47 3.89
C ASN A 39 -9.21 -9.18 4.77
N TYR A 40 -10.38 -9.08 4.15
CA TYR A 40 -11.64 -8.90 4.86
C TYR A 40 -12.74 -9.62 4.07
N ASN A 41 -13.27 -10.68 4.64
CA ASN A 41 -14.18 -11.59 3.95
C ASN A 41 -13.48 -12.17 2.70
N ASP A 42 -14.06 -11.97 1.52
CA ASP A 42 -13.49 -12.43 0.25
C ASP A 42 -12.72 -11.34 -0.50
N LYS A 43 -12.45 -10.22 0.16
CA LYS A 43 -11.77 -9.07 -0.44
C LYS A 43 -10.33 -8.98 0.02
N LYS A 44 -9.48 -8.48 -0.84
CA LYS A 44 -8.06 -8.28 -0.55
C LYS A 44 -7.63 -6.90 -1.04
N VAL A 45 -6.76 -6.25 -0.27
CA VAL A 45 -6.15 -4.99 -0.68
C VAL A 45 -4.67 -5.02 -0.31
N TYR A 46 -3.83 -4.46 -1.17
CA TYR A 46 -2.40 -4.30 -0.91
C TYR A 46 -2.13 -2.86 -0.49
N ILE A 47 -1.41 -2.69 0.60
CA ILE A 47 -1.10 -1.36 1.14
C ILE A 47 0.40 -1.20 1.32
N GLN A 48 0.93 -0.12 0.77
CA GLN A 48 2.28 0.36 1.08
C GLN A 48 2.16 1.65 1.88
N SER A 49 3.08 1.85 2.80
CA SER A 49 3.18 3.12 3.50
C SER A 49 4.35 3.91 2.95
N SER A 50 4.14 5.18 2.71
CA SER A 50 5.15 6.07 2.20
C SER A 50 5.10 7.36 3.00
N LEU A 51 5.61 7.28 4.21
CA LEU A 51 5.62 8.38 5.16
C LEU A 51 6.99 9.04 5.12
N ARG A 52 7.04 10.37 5.10
CA ARG A 52 8.26 11.17 4.93
C ARG A 52 8.81 11.10 3.50
N MET A 53 8.18 11.81 2.64
CA MET A 53 8.49 11.79 1.22
C MET A 53 9.53 12.83 0.83
N ASP A 54 10.65 12.87 1.52
CA ASP A 54 11.79 13.68 1.10
C ASP A 54 12.52 13.04 -0.08
N GLU A 55 12.20 11.79 -0.38
CA GLU A 55 12.89 11.03 -1.40
C GLU A 55 11.89 10.47 -2.42
N GLU A 56 11.86 11.08 -3.60
CA GLU A 56 11.03 10.60 -4.72
C GLU A 56 11.34 9.15 -5.07
N ASN A 57 12.61 8.74 -4.93
CA ASN A 57 13.04 7.38 -5.23
C ASN A 57 12.36 6.34 -4.34
N LYS A 58 12.10 6.70 -3.08
CA LYS A 58 11.44 5.79 -2.16
C LYS A 58 9.98 5.58 -2.54
N LEU A 59 9.26 6.65 -2.86
CA LEU A 59 7.90 6.55 -3.34
C LEU A 59 7.81 5.69 -4.59
N LYS A 60 8.70 5.94 -5.54
CA LYS A 60 8.74 5.19 -6.79
C LYS A 60 8.94 3.70 -6.54
N SER A 61 9.83 3.34 -5.61
CA SER A 61 10.09 1.96 -5.23
C SER A 61 8.86 1.30 -4.61
N GLU A 62 8.15 2.02 -3.73
CA GLU A 62 6.93 1.52 -3.11
C GLU A 62 5.83 1.27 -4.15
N LEU A 63 5.66 2.18 -5.09
CA LEU A 63 4.69 2.03 -6.16
C LEU A 63 5.05 0.87 -7.09
N ASP A 64 6.34 0.70 -7.40
CA ASP A 64 6.80 -0.40 -8.24
C ASP A 64 6.47 -1.76 -7.61
N SER A 65 6.63 -1.89 -6.29
CA SER A 65 6.28 -3.13 -5.58
C SER A 65 4.80 -3.47 -5.76
N LEU A 66 3.92 -2.48 -5.68
CA LEU A 66 2.49 -2.69 -5.88
C LEU A 66 2.19 -3.13 -7.32
N LEU A 67 2.86 -2.55 -8.30
CA LEU A 67 2.63 -2.88 -9.70
C LEU A 67 3.10 -4.30 -10.05
N LEU A 68 4.05 -4.84 -9.29
CA LEU A 68 4.56 -6.19 -9.53
C LEU A 68 3.60 -7.29 -9.10
N THR A 69 2.54 -6.98 -8.37
CA THR A 69 1.57 -8.00 -7.93
C THR A 69 0.85 -8.66 -9.09
N LYS A 70 0.70 -7.97 -10.21
CA LYS A 70 0.12 -8.50 -11.46
C LYS A 70 -1.26 -9.11 -11.31
N ASP A 71 -2.08 -8.55 -10.42
CA ASP A 71 -3.46 -8.95 -10.22
C ASP A 71 -4.36 -7.70 -10.22
N PHE A 72 -5.66 -7.92 -10.04
CA PHE A 72 -6.65 -6.85 -10.08
C PHE A 72 -7.13 -6.41 -8.70
N PHE A 73 -6.49 -6.87 -7.64
CA PHE A 73 -6.84 -6.42 -6.31
C PHE A 73 -6.47 -4.96 -6.13
N LYS A 74 -7.22 -4.27 -5.29
CA LYS A 74 -7.01 -2.84 -5.04
C LYS A 74 -5.63 -2.61 -4.42
N LYS A 75 -4.95 -1.57 -4.89
CA LYS A 75 -3.61 -1.20 -4.45
C LYS A 75 -3.66 0.22 -3.90
N ILE A 76 -3.11 0.37 -2.70
CA ILE A 76 -3.18 1.63 -1.95
C ILE A 76 -1.78 2.00 -1.47
N VAL A 77 -1.46 3.29 -1.56
CA VAL A 77 -0.29 3.84 -0.85
C VAL A 77 -0.78 4.91 0.11
N ILE A 78 -0.38 4.78 1.39
CA ILE A 78 -0.74 5.74 2.43
C ILE A 78 0.43 6.71 2.59
N ARG A 79 0.16 7.98 2.44
CA ARG A 79 1.15 9.05 2.39
C ARG A 79 0.81 10.16 3.38
N ASN A 80 1.83 10.90 3.82
CA ASN A 80 1.62 12.08 4.67
C ASN A 80 2.00 13.39 4.00
N ASP A 81 2.29 13.36 2.70
CA ASP A 81 2.76 14.51 1.93
C ASP A 81 1.73 15.02 0.91
N ILE A 82 0.50 14.50 0.93
CA ILE A 82 -0.56 14.91 0.00
C ILE A 82 -1.70 15.55 0.78
N SER A 83 -2.42 16.47 0.13
CA SER A 83 -3.54 17.18 0.73
C SER A 83 -4.90 16.59 0.40
N HIS A 84 -4.97 15.73 -0.61
CA HIS A 84 -6.21 15.06 -1.01
C HIS A 84 -5.90 13.69 -1.59
N ASN A 85 -6.89 12.82 -1.56
CA ASN A 85 -6.75 11.45 -2.04
C ASN A 85 -7.03 11.39 -3.53
N PHE A 86 -6.34 10.51 -4.25
CA PHE A 86 -6.51 10.39 -5.69
C PHE A 86 -6.04 9.02 -6.20
N TYR A 87 -6.57 8.63 -7.36
CA TYR A 87 -6.04 7.49 -8.12
C TYR A 87 -5.01 8.01 -9.12
N ASP A 88 -3.87 7.33 -9.20
CA ASP A 88 -2.87 7.69 -10.20
C ASP A 88 -3.13 7.00 -11.54
N GLU A 89 -2.25 7.24 -12.51
CA GLU A 89 -2.40 6.70 -13.87
C GLU A 89 -2.32 5.17 -13.93
N ASN A 90 -1.76 4.53 -12.91
CA ASN A 90 -1.64 3.08 -12.83
C ASN A 90 -2.75 2.43 -11.99
N GLY A 91 -3.73 3.23 -11.56
CA GLY A 91 -4.85 2.73 -10.75
C GLY A 91 -4.54 2.56 -9.28
N ILE A 92 -3.40 3.04 -8.80
CA ILE A 92 -3.06 2.98 -7.38
C ILE A 92 -3.74 4.15 -6.67
N PHE A 93 -4.41 3.86 -5.56
CA PHE A 93 -5.10 4.86 -4.76
C PHE A 93 -4.15 5.44 -3.72
N HIS A 94 -3.92 6.75 -3.78
CA HIS A 94 -3.09 7.49 -2.84
C HIS A 94 -3.99 8.08 -1.76
N ILE A 95 -3.74 7.70 -0.51
CA ILE A 95 -4.54 8.13 0.63
C ILE A 95 -3.68 8.93 1.60
N ASN A 96 -4.19 10.07 2.04
CA ASN A 96 -3.57 10.84 3.11
C ASN A 96 -3.68 10.08 4.44
N LEU A 97 -2.60 10.02 5.20
CA LEU A 97 -2.55 9.29 6.47
C LEU A 97 -3.65 9.73 7.44
N ILE A 98 -3.89 11.02 7.56
CA ILE A 98 -4.91 11.54 8.48
C ILE A 98 -6.31 11.08 8.07
N ASP A 99 -6.61 11.14 6.77
CA ASP A 99 -7.90 10.66 6.26
C ASP A 99 -8.08 9.17 6.53
N PHE A 100 -7.01 8.39 6.40
CA PHE A 100 -7.04 6.98 6.74
C PHE A 100 -7.34 6.78 8.23
N LEU A 101 -6.60 7.45 9.11
CA LEU A 101 -6.75 7.29 10.56
C LEU A 101 -8.13 7.75 11.06
N LEU A 102 -8.71 8.79 10.45
CA LEU A 102 -10.02 9.32 10.82
C LEU A 102 -11.18 8.61 10.12
N LYS A 103 -10.90 7.53 9.41
CA LYS A 103 -11.91 6.73 8.70
C LYS A 103 -12.72 7.52 7.67
N ARG A 104 -12.07 8.48 7.02
CA ARG A 104 -12.72 9.29 5.97
C ARG A 104 -12.72 8.61 4.61
N VAL A 105 -12.06 7.45 4.50
CA VAL A 105 -11.88 6.74 3.24
C VAL A 105 -12.11 5.25 3.47
N GLU A 106 -12.84 4.64 2.54
CA GLU A 106 -13.04 3.20 2.54
C GLU A 106 -11.85 2.50 1.86
N LEU A 107 -11.38 1.40 2.45
CA LEU A 107 -10.29 0.62 1.87
C LEU A 107 -10.77 -0.35 0.80
N PHE A 108 -11.97 -0.89 0.98
CA PHE A 108 -12.51 -1.92 0.10
C PHE A 108 -13.60 -1.39 -0.81
#